data_5b262105ed6adda0bae93ed49cbc892d
#
_entry.id   5b262105ed6adda0bae93ed49cbc892d
#
_cell.length_a   1.000
_cell.length_b   1.000
_cell.length_c   1.000
_cell.angle_alpha   90.00
_cell.angle_beta   90.00
_cell.angle_gamma   90.00
#
_symmetry.space_group_name_H-M   'P 1'
#
loop_
_entity.id
_entity.type
_entity.pdbx_description
1 polymer ?
#
loop_
_entity_poly.entity_id
_entity_poly.type
_entity_poly.pdbx_seq_one_letter_code
_entity_poly.pdbx_strand_id
1 'polypeptide(L)'
;MDRLRRFFANLNRDIFIGDRLERNLLSLSREAVIMVMLGLVMFLVNLANGDLLVSLSPLVFLIAQIVVFCLARFRKNRKAAVVMSAVSIVVVLTVDVLFVDNRFAFLWTLLIPLSTCYLFGLKPGICLMLYFQVLFTAFFWTPLRSVVEGHFSEIVMARFPLLYFFNALITIFVMYDYQCSVLAQLDYNERLNAEVTRQTRYAVERANKLERFSDEMVETLAKAIDAKDRYTNGHSFRVSGYAVAIARELGWDEAEVDALRRESLLHDIGKIGVPDAMLNKPGKLTGVEYATIQSHAEIGETILRGMEGLDGAAQVAKCHHERYDGHGYPAGLSGQAIPPHARVVAIADAYDAMHSDRTYRLRLSDRAIREELERERGRQFDPIYLDAFLELLDSGELNSPEERRKEA
;
A
#
# COMPACT_ATOMS: atom_id res chain seq x y z
N MET A 1 10.57 31.30 -31.63
CA MET A 1 10.64 29.99 -32.31
C MET A 1 10.42 28.80 -31.37
N ASP A 2 10.98 28.81 -30.15
CA ASP A 2 10.80 27.68 -29.21
C ASP A 2 9.38 27.45 -28.72
N ARG A 3 8.57 28.51 -28.57
CA ARG A 3 7.14 28.34 -28.20
C ARG A 3 6.33 27.67 -29.32
N LEU A 4 6.60 28.03 -30.58
CA LEU A 4 5.98 27.39 -31.75
C LEU A 4 6.40 25.92 -31.91
N ARG A 5 7.71 25.61 -31.72
CA ARG A 5 8.19 24.23 -31.72
C ARG A 5 7.57 23.40 -30.60
N ARG A 6 7.44 23.94 -29.40
CA ARG A 6 6.74 23.27 -28.28
C ARG A 6 5.25 23.11 -28.57
N PHE A 7 4.61 24.10 -29.19
CA PHE A 7 3.20 24.00 -29.64
C PHE A 7 3.03 22.81 -30.59
N PHE A 8 3.83 22.72 -31.66
CA PHE A 8 3.74 21.60 -32.60
C PHE A 8 4.16 20.26 -32.00
N ALA A 9 5.14 20.23 -31.11
CA ALA A 9 5.54 19.02 -30.41
C ALA A 9 4.43 18.52 -29.45
N ASN A 10 3.76 19.43 -28.73
CA ASN A 10 2.64 19.08 -27.87
C ASN A 10 1.39 18.69 -28.66
N LEU A 11 1.20 19.28 -29.84
CA LEU A 11 0.16 18.85 -30.79
C LEU A 11 0.35 17.40 -31.24
N ASN A 12 1.60 16.90 -31.28
CA ASN A 12 1.95 15.52 -31.69
C ASN A 12 1.88 14.49 -30.54
N ARG A 13 1.85 14.93 -29.28
CA ARG A 13 1.64 14.02 -28.16
C ARG A 13 0.16 13.68 -28.09
N ASP A 14 -0.17 12.48 -28.57
CA ASP A 14 -1.51 11.91 -28.31
C ASP A 14 -1.64 11.70 -26.80
N ILE A 15 -2.41 12.60 -26.16
CA ILE A 15 -2.75 12.53 -24.73
C ILE A 15 -3.62 11.28 -24.42
N PHE A 16 -3.83 10.42 -25.38
CA PHE A 16 -4.86 9.38 -25.42
C PHE A 16 -4.33 7.94 -25.29
N ILE A 17 -3.13 7.70 -24.69
CA ILE A 17 -2.58 6.34 -24.58
C ILE A 17 -2.73 5.80 -23.14
N GLY A 18 -3.23 4.59 -23.01
CA GLY A 18 -3.27 3.81 -21.79
C GLY A 18 -4.61 3.90 -21.00
N ASP A 19 -4.56 3.78 -19.68
CA ASP A 19 -5.70 3.80 -18.71
C ASP A 19 -6.71 4.94 -18.88
N ARG A 20 -6.41 5.88 -19.75
CA ARG A 20 -7.27 6.97 -20.21
C ARG A 20 -8.38 6.51 -21.16
N LEU A 21 -8.27 5.31 -21.75
CA LEU A 21 -9.27 4.82 -22.70
C LEU A 21 -10.66 4.70 -22.03
N GLU A 22 -10.72 4.16 -20.82
CA GLU A 22 -12.00 4.05 -20.07
C GLU A 22 -12.54 5.42 -19.65
N ARG A 23 -11.67 6.32 -19.17
CA ARG A 23 -12.10 7.69 -18.81
C ARG A 23 -12.62 8.47 -20.02
N ASN A 24 -11.99 8.31 -21.17
CA ASN A 24 -12.41 8.95 -22.42
C ASN A 24 -13.72 8.37 -22.96
N LEU A 25 -13.97 7.07 -22.82
CA LEU A 25 -15.25 6.45 -23.17
C LEU A 25 -16.38 6.92 -22.26
N LEU A 26 -16.11 7.08 -20.96
CA LEU A 26 -17.07 7.65 -20.01
C LEU A 26 -17.37 9.13 -20.32
N SER A 27 -16.35 9.92 -20.68
CA SER A 27 -16.52 11.31 -21.12
C SER A 27 -17.37 11.37 -22.38
N LEU A 28 -17.02 10.60 -23.41
CA LEU A 28 -17.77 10.54 -24.67
C LEU A 28 -19.22 10.09 -24.45
N SER A 29 -19.48 9.16 -23.55
CA SER A 29 -20.85 8.73 -23.23
C SER A 29 -21.64 9.80 -22.49
N ARG A 30 -21.02 10.58 -21.58
CA ARG A 30 -21.70 11.70 -20.90
C ARG A 30 -22.07 12.81 -21.86
N GLU A 31 -21.19 13.14 -22.78
CA GLU A 31 -21.45 14.16 -23.80
C GLU A 31 -22.50 13.70 -24.77
N ALA A 32 -22.51 12.45 -25.21
CA ALA A 32 -23.57 11.92 -26.02
C ALA A 32 -24.93 12.07 -25.34
N VAL A 33 -24.99 11.91 -24.00
CA VAL A 33 -26.24 12.19 -23.23
C VAL A 33 -26.63 13.66 -23.32
N ILE A 34 -25.69 14.58 -23.15
CA ILE A 34 -25.98 16.04 -23.29
C ILE A 34 -26.46 16.36 -24.69
N MET A 35 -25.81 15.80 -25.71
CA MET A 35 -26.19 16.01 -27.11
C MET A 35 -27.56 15.38 -27.45
N VAL A 36 -27.89 14.24 -26.86
CA VAL A 36 -29.21 13.61 -26.94
C VAL A 36 -30.28 14.54 -26.34
N MET A 37 -30.03 15.07 -25.14
CA MET A 37 -30.98 16.03 -24.52
C MET A 37 -31.18 17.29 -25.36
N LEU A 38 -30.07 17.82 -25.89
CA LEU A 38 -30.09 18.99 -26.77
C LEU A 38 -30.90 18.72 -28.06
N GLY A 39 -30.60 17.60 -28.73
CA GLY A 39 -31.34 17.18 -29.94
C GLY A 39 -32.83 16.96 -29.68
N LEU A 40 -33.18 16.39 -28.52
CA LEU A 40 -34.57 16.22 -28.11
C LEU A 40 -35.31 17.57 -27.91
N VAL A 41 -34.68 18.51 -27.22
CA VAL A 41 -35.25 19.85 -27.01
C VAL A 41 -35.45 20.54 -28.33
N MET A 42 -34.46 20.53 -29.23
CA MET A 42 -34.58 21.13 -30.56
C MET A 42 -35.71 20.49 -31.41
N PHE A 43 -35.79 19.14 -31.37
CA PHE A 43 -36.85 18.43 -32.07
C PHE A 43 -38.23 18.83 -31.55
N LEU A 44 -38.44 18.88 -30.22
CA LEU A 44 -39.70 19.24 -29.60
C LEU A 44 -40.11 20.71 -29.89
N VAL A 45 -39.12 21.62 -29.83
CA VAL A 45 -39.39 23.05 -30.17
C VAL A 45 -39.81 23.23 -31.61
N ASN A 46 -39.11 22.57 -32.55
CA ASN A 46 -39.46 22.67 -33.98
C ASN A 46 -40.84 22.02 -34.26
N LEU A 47 -41.13 20.90 -33.63
CA LEU A 47 -42.43 20.23 -33.74
C LEU A 47 -43.57 21.09 -33.18
N ALA A 48 -43.35 21.76 -32.04
CA ALA A 48 -44.34 22.68 -31.45
C ALA A 48 -44.61 23.90 -32.30
N ASN A 49 -43.64 24.34 -33.09
CA ASN A 49 -43.80 25.43 -34.06
C ASN A 49 -44.50 25.02 -35.37
N GLY A 50 -44.84 23.73 -35.53
CA GLY A 50 -45.53 23.22 -36.71
C GLY A 50 -44.61 22.89 -37.88
N ASP A 51 -43.30 23.03 -37.75
CA ASP A 51 -42.32 22.84 -38.83
C ASP A 51 -41.82 21.37 -38.86
N LEU A 52 -42.64 20.48 -39.39
CA LEU A 52 -42.32 19.03 -39.41
C LEU A 52 -41.03 18.73 -40.21
N LEU A 53 -40.81 19.42 -41.31
CA LEU A 53 -39.61 19.25 -42.16
C LEU A 53 -38.33 19.69 -41.43
N VAL A 54 -38.41 20.79 -40.71
CA VAL A 54 -37.29 21.33 -39.89
C VAL A 54 -37.00 20.42 -38.67
N SER A 55 -38.01 19.68 -38.21
CA SER A 55 -37.84 18.73 -37.09
C SER A 55 -37.07 17.45 -37.48
N LEU A 56 -36.94 17.14 -38.78
CA LEU A 56 -36.23 15.93 -39.23
C LEU A 56 -34.71 15.97 -38.94
N SER A 57 -34.07 17.13 -39.10
CA SER A 57 -32.64 17.29 -38.86
C SER A 57 -32.25 17.02 -37.40
N PRO A 58 -32.87 17.64 -36.36
CA PRO A 58 -32.62 17.29 -34.97
C PRO A 58 -32.96 15.84 -34.61
N LEU A 59 -33.97 15.25 -35.27
CA LEU A 59 -34.30 13.83 -35.04
C LEU A 59 -33.19 12.89 -35.53
N VAL A 60 -32.65 13.13 -36.72
CA VAL A 60 -31.49 12.36 -37.24
C VAL A 60 -30.29 12.54 -36.33
N PHE A 61 -30.01 13.74 -35.84
CA PHE A 61 -28.94 14.01 -34.90
C PHE A 61 -29.15 13.24 -33.57
N LEU A 62 -30.36 13.29 -33.02
CA LEU A 62 -30.75 12.58 -31.81
C LEU A 62 -30.46 11.06 -31.93
N ILE A 63 -30.92 10.44 -33.03
CA ILE A 63 -30.69 9.01 -33.29
C ILE A 63 -29.21 8.71 -33.40
N ALA A 64 -28.43 9.53 -34.11
CA ALA A 64 -26.99 9.36 -34.23
C ALA A 64 -26.28 9.44 -32.88
N GLN A 65 -26.67 10.39 -32.00
CA GLN A 65 -26.08 10.52 -30.67
C GLN A 65 -26.47 9.37 -29.74
N ILE A 66 -27.66 8.78 -29.85
CA ILE A 66 -28.03 7.54 -29.15
C ILE A 66 -27.13 6.40 -29.58
N VAL A 67 -26.84 6.25 -30.88
CA VAL A 67 -25.90 5.23 -31.38
C VAL A 67 -24.50 5.49 -30.87
N VAL A 68 -24.01 6.74 -30.84
CA VAL A 68 -22.72 7.12 -30.24
C VAL A 68 -22.65 6.70 -28.78
N PHE A 69 -23.71 7.00 -28.01
CA PHE A 69 -23.79 6.55 -26.60
C PHE A 69 -23.67 5.03 -26.48
N CYS A 70 -24.42 4.29 -27.27
CA CYS A 70 -24.40 2.82 -27.26
C CYS A 70 -23.02 2.25 -27.63
N LEU A 71 -22.37 2.81 -28.66
CA LEU A 71 -21.02 2.41 -29.08
C LEU A 71 -19.98 2.70 -28.00
N ALA A 72 -20.07 3.86 -27.34
CA ALA A 72 -19.15 4.26 -26.30
C ALA A 72 -19.36 3.46 -24.99
N ARG A 73 -20.63 3.30 -24.57
CA ARG A 73 -20.98 2.74 -23.26
C ARG A 73 -20.95 1.22 -23.22
N PHE A 74 -21.57 0.57 -24.22
CA PHE A 74 -21.78 -0.87 -24.23
C PHE A 74 -20.77 -1.64 -25.07
N ARG A 75 -20.45 -1.14 -26.27
CA ARG A 75 -19.49 -1.80 -27.17
C ARG A 75 -18.05 -1.35 -26.96
N LYS A 76 -17.80 -0.34 -26.13
CA LYS A 76 -16.47 0.24 -25.87
C LYS A 76 -15.67 0.56 -27.16
N ASN A 77 -16.36 0.78 -28.27
CA ASN A 77 -15.73 1.06 -29.56
C ASN A 77 -15.58 2.58 -29.76
N ARG A 78 -14.50 3.12 -29.21
CA ARG A 78 -14.19 4.55 -29.27
C ARG A 78 -14.10 5.09 -30.70
N LYS A 79 -13.38 4.37 -31.59
CA LYS A 79 -13.17 4.83 -32.96
C LYS A 79 -14.49 5.01 -33.68
N ALA A 80 -15.36 4.02 -33.63
CA ALA A 80 -16.69 4.11 -34.26
C ALA A 80 -17.55 5.21 -33.65
N ALA A 81 -17.56 5.37 -32.32
CA ALA A 81 -18.31 6.42 -31.62
C ALA A 81 -17.84 7.84 -32.02
N VAL A 82 -16.51 8.06 -32.06
CA VAL A 82 -15.91 9.33 -32.45
C VAL A 82 -16.25 9.67 -33.94
N VAL A 83 -16.07 8.71 -34.83
CA VAL A 83 -16.37 8.92 -36.25
C VAL A 83 -17.87 9.20 -36.45
N MET A 84 -18.76 8.45 -35.84
CA MET A 84 -20.21 8.65 -35.92
C MET A 84 -20.62 10.03 -35.38
N SER A 85 -20.06 10.46 -34.24
CA SER A 85 -20.32 11.77 -33.66
C SER A 85 -19.86 12.89 -34.62
N ALA A 86 -18.63 12.81 -35.16
CA ALA A 86 -18.11 13.80 -36.09
C ALA A 86 -18.95 13.89 -37.39
N VAL A 87 -19.30 12.75 -37.97
CA VAL A 87 -20.11 12.70 -39.19
C VAL A 87 -21.51 13.27 -38.92
N SER A 88 -22.15 12.93 -37.81
CA SER A 88 -23.49 13.46 -37.47
C SER A 88 -23.47 14.99 -37.30
N ILE A 89 -22.44 15.52 -36.61
CA ILE A 89 -22.28 16.99 -36.45
C ILE A 89 -22.10 17.66 -37.81
N VAL A 90 -21.19 17.15 -38.65
CA VAL A 90 -20.90 17.74 -39.96
C VAL A 90 -22.14 17.71 -40.84
N VAL A 91 -22.80 16.56 -40.98
CA VAL A 91 -23.93 16.38 -41.88
C VAL A 91 -25.11 17.25 -41.42
N VAL A 92 -25.50 17.11 -40.15
CA VAL A 92 -26.69 17.79 -39.63
C VAL A 92 -26.52 19.32 -39.67
N LEU A 93 -25.39 19.82 -39.17
CA LEU A 93 -25.17 21.28 -39.17
C LEU A 93 -24.95 21.86 -40.56
N THR A 94 -24.37 21.11 -41.49
CA THR A 94 -24.27 21.57 -42.89
C THR A 94 -25.64 21.64 -43.54
N VAL A 95 -26.49 20.63 -43.31
CA VAL A 95 -27.90 20.65 -43.80
C VAL A 95 -28.69 21.80 -43.20
N ASP A 96 -28.56 22.01 -41.88
CA ASP A 96 -29.25 23.09 -41.17
C ASP A 96 -28.84 24.47 -41.67
N VAL A 97 -27.55 24.67 -41.95
CA VAL A 97 -27.05 25.95 -42.48
C VAL A 97 -27.51 26.22 -43.91
N LEU A 98 -27.59 25.19 -44.77
CA LEU A 98 -27.83 25.38 -46.20
C LEU A 98 -29.30 25.27 -46.58
N PHE A 99 -30.11 24.46 -45.90
CA PHE A 99 -31.42 24.05 -46.37
C PHE A 99 -32.57 24.33 -45.40
N VAL A 100 -32.26 24.66 -44.13
CA VAL A 100 -33.27 24.88 -43.11
C VAL A 100 -33.47 26.38 -42.89
N ASP A 101 -34.69 26.88 -43.14
CA ASP A 101 -35.08 28.28 -42.88
C ASP A 101 -35.30 28.57 -41.38
N ASN A 102 -34.26 28.26 -40.60
CA ASN A 102 -34.27 28.50 -39.16
C ASN A 102 -33.21 29.54 -38.79
N ARG A 103 -33.65 30.79 -38.60
CA ARG A 103 -32.82 31.97 -38.36
C ARG A 103 -31.85 31.84 -37.16
N PHE A 104 -32.03 30.85 -36.30
CA PHE A 104 -31.18 30.61 -35.12
C PHE A 104 -30.37 29.31 -35.19
N ALA A 105 -30.64 28.39 -36.12
CA ALA A 105 -29.96 27.09 -36.18
C ALA A 105 -28.45 27.24 -36.35
N PHE A 106 -27.99 28.24 -37.10
CA PHE A 106 -26.55 28.47 -37.31
C PHE A 106 -25.80 28.89 -36.02
N LEU A 107 -26.48 29.46 -35.01
CA LEU A 107 -25.84 29.80 -33.73
C LEU A 107 -25.28 28.57 -33.00
N TRP A 108 -25.88 27.41 -33.21
CA TRP A 108 -25.35 26.14 -32.67
C TRP A 108 -23.98 25.81 -33.17
N THR A 109 -23.61 26.32 -34.35
CA THR A 109 -22.24 26.12 -34.91
C THR A 109 -21.17 26.80 -34.06
N LEU A 110 -21.51 27.81 -33.25
CA LEU A 110 -20.57 28.45 -32.32
C LEU A 110 -20.15 27.52 -31.18
N LEU A 111 -20.90 26.46 -30.90
CA LEU A 111 -20.53 25.44 -29.92
C LEU A 111 -19.58 24.37 -30.49
N ILE A 112 -19.50 24.28 -31.85
CA ILE A 112 -18.68 23.28 -32.53
C ILE A 112 -17.19 23.37 -32.13
N PRO A 113 -16.54 24.53 -32.12
CA PRO A 113 -15.13 24.63 -31.78
C PRO A 113 -14.81 23.97 -30.42
N LEU A 114 -15.59 24.29 -29.40
CA LEU A 114 -15.36 23.79 -28.06
C LEU A 114 -15.64 22.28 -27.97
N SER A 115 -16.81 21.83 -28.43
CA SER A 115 -17.22 20.43 -28.34
C SER A 115 -16.33 19.52 -29.19
N THR A 116 -15.93 19.94 -30.38
CA THR A 116 -15.06 19.11 -31.23
C THR A 116 -13.63 18.98 -30.71
N CYS A 117 -13.03 20.05 -30.18
CA CYS A 117 -11.75 20.00 -29.55
C CYS A 117 -11.74 19.12 -28.29
N TYR A 118 -12.81 19.19 -27.50
CA TYR A 118 -12.96 18.38 -26.30
C TYR A 118 -13.15 16.89 -26.64
N LEU A 119 -14.01 16.56 -27.60
CA LEU A 119 -14.34 15.19 -27.99
C LEU A 119 -13.23 14.49 -28.75
N PHE A 120 -12.70 15.16 -29.76
CA PHE A 120 -11.81 14.54 -30.74
C PHE A 120 -10.35 14.87 -30.50
N GLY A 121 -10.08 15.83 -29.62
CA GLY A 121 -8.75 16.39 -29.40
C GLY A 121 -8.47 17.58 -30.30
N LEU A 122 -7.36 18.27 -30.02
CA LEU A 122 -7.07 19.57 -30.64
C LEU A 122 -6.89 19.49 -32.17
N LYS A 123 -6.21 18.48 -32.72
CA LYS A 123 -5.96 18.32 -34.16
C LYS A 123 -7.25 18.09 -34.96
N PRO A 124 -8.04 17.04 -34.67
CA PRO A 124 -9.29 16.82 -35.39
C PRO A 124 -10.28 17.98 -35.19
N GLY A 125 -10.30 18.58 -33.98
CA GLY A 125 -11.11 19.76 -33.69
C GLY A 125 -10.74 20.95 -34.58
N ILE A 126 -9.44 21.25 -34.76
CA ILE A 126 -8.97 22.31 -35.66
C ILE A 126 -9.37 22.02 -37.10
N CYS A 127 -9.25 20.78 -37.59
CA CYS A 127 -9.65 20.42 -38.95
C CYS A 127 -11.16 20.69 -39.15
N LEU A 128 -11.98 20.33 -38.17
CA LEU A 128 -13.43 20.54 -38.26
C LEU A 128 -13.82 22.03 -38.16
N MET A 129 -13.13 22.79 -37.32
CA MET A 129 -13.29 24.25 -37.27
C MET A 129 -12.94 24.91 -38.59
N LEU A 130 -11.84 24.50 -39.22
CA LEU A 130 -11.44 25.02 -40.55
C LEU A 130 -12.47 24.68 -41.63
N TYR A 131 -13.04 23.46 -41.58
CA TYR A 131 -14.11 23.08 -42.49
C TYR A 131 -15.29 24.06 -42.38
N PHE A 132 -15.84 24.32 -41.19
CA PHE A 132 -16.94 25.24 -41.01
C PHE A 132 -16.55 26.72 -41.29
N GLN A 133 -15.31 27.12 -40.99
CA GLN A 133 -14.83 28.46 -41.36
C GLN A 133 -14.84 28.66 -42.86
N VAL A 134 -14.37 27.68 -43.64
CA VAL A 134 -14.39 27.73 -45.11
C VAL A 134 -15.83 27.74 -45.61
N LEU A 135 -16.71 26.90 -45.04
CA LEU A 135 -18.11 26.84 -45.41
C LEU A 135 -18.79 28.20 -45.21
N PHE A 136 -18.68 28.83 -44.03
CA PHE A 136 -19.30 30.14 -43.77
C PHE A 136 -18.70 31.25 -44.62
N THR A 137 -17.40 31.23 -44.87
CA THR A 137 -16.75 32.22 -45.72
C THR A 137 -17.24 32.09 -47.18
N ALA A 138 -17.33 30.85 -47.68
CA ALA A 138 -17.78 30.57 -49.03
C ALA A 138 -19.25 31.00 -49.25
N PHE A 139 -20.14 30.58 -48.37
CA PHE A 139 -21.58 30.84 -48.54
C PHE A 139 -21.98 32.25 -48.11
N PHE A 140 -21.25 32.95 -47.27
CA PHE A 140 -21.62 34.28 -46.84
C PHE A 140 -20.89 35.42 -47.58
N TRP A 141 -19.67 35.21 -48.07
CA TRP A 141 -18.82 36.25 -48.65
C TRP A 141 -18.45 36.04 -50.11
N THR A 142 -18.98 35.00 -50.78
CA THR A 142 -18.76 34.79 -52.22
C THR A 142 -20.07 34.82 -52.99
N PRO A 143 -20.06 34.73 -54.33
CA PRO A 143 -21.26 34.64 -55.15
C PRO A 143 -22.22 33.48 -54.78
N LEU A 144 -21.72 32.46 -54.06
CA LEU A 144 -22.52 31.36 -53.48
C LEU A 144 -23.54 31.86 -52.43
N ARG A 145 -23.42 33.10 -51.99
CA ARG A 145 -24.35 33.80 -51.12
C ARG A 145 -25.81 33.72 -51.62
N SER A 146 -26.02 33.70 -52.92
CA SER A 146 -27.33 33.56 -53.50
C SER A 146 -28.09 32.31 -53.07
N VAL A 147 -27.38 31.26 -52.63
CA VAL A 147 -28.01 30.03 -52.13
C VAL A 147 -28.64 30.23 -50.73
N VAL A 148 -28.11 31.15 -49.93
CA VAL A 148 -28.51 31.38 -48.54
C VAL A 148 -29.15 32.76 -48.30
N GLU A 149 -29.24 33.60 -49.32
CA GLU A 149 -29.67 35.01 -49.23
C GLU A 149 -31.12 35.17 -48.71
N GLY A 150 -32.00 34.18 -48.94
CA GLY A 150 -33.35 34.18 -48.41
C GLY A 150 -33.48 33.79 -46.95
N HIS A 151 -32.45 33.16 -46.41
CA HIS A 151 -32.48 32.55 -45.07
C HIS A 151 -31.86 33.45 -43.98
N PHE A 152 -30.87 34.30 -44.32
CA PHE A 152 -30.13 35.12 -43.37
C PHE A 152 -30.14 36.61 -43.69
N SER A 153 -30.14 37.45 -42.65
CA SER A 153 -30.03 38.90 -42.82
C SER A 153 -28.62 39.29 -43.29
N GLU A 154 -28.52 40.40 -44.02
CA GLU A 154 -27.26 41.01 -44.49
C GLU A 154 -26.23 41.16 -43.35
N ILE A 155 -26.69 41.60 -42.16
CA ILE A 155 -25.84 41.83 -41.00
C ILE A 155 -25.25 40.49 -40.49
N VAL A 156 -26.03 39.41 -40.50
CA VAL A 156 -25.56 38.08 -40.10
C VAL A 156 -24.52 37.57 -41.08
N MET A 157 -24.82 37.62 -42.38
CA MET A 157 -23.89 37.14 -43.40
C MET A 157 -22.57 37.90 -43.42
N ALA A 158 -22.59 39.20 -43.10
CA ALA A 158 -21.38 40.01 -43.04
C ALA A 158 -20.50 39.73 -41.79
N ARG A 159 -21.12 39.46 -40.64
CA ARG A 159 -20.40 39.41 -39.36
C ARG A 159 -20.12 38.00 -38.85
N PHE A 160 -20.94 37.02 -39.23
CA PHE A 160 -20.83 35.66 -38.64
C PHE A 160 -19.52 34.93 -38.93
N PRO A 161 -18.94 34.96 -40.16
CA PRO A 161 -17.66 34.36 -40.43
C PRO A 161 -16.55 34.90 -39.53
N LEU A 162 -16.55 36.21 -39.22
CA LEU A 162 -15.59 36.80 -38.28
C LEU A 162 -15.84 36.33 -36.86
N LEU A 163 -17.11 36.31 -36.42
CA LEU A 163 -17.45 35.81 -35.06
C LEU A 163 -17.02 34.37 -34.87
N TYR A 164 -17.26 33.52 -35.88
CA TYR A 164 -16.85 32.13 -35.85
C TYR A 164 -15.33 31.98 -35.81
N PHE A 165 -14.60 32.77 -36.60
CA PHE A 165 -13.13 32.80 -36.62
C PHE A 165 -12.57 33.15 -35.24
N PHE A 166 -13.06 34.21 -34.59
CA PHE A 166 -12.59 34.56 -33.25
C PHE A 166 -12.97 33.53 -32.21
N ASN A 167 -14.16 32.93 -32.28
CA ASN A 167 -14.54 31.83 -31.42
C ASN A 167 -13.63 30.60 -31.58
N ALA A 168 -13.25 30.26 -32.80
CA ALA A 168 -12.30 29.18 -33.07
C ALA A 168 -10.92 29.48 -32.48
N LEU A 169 -10.43 30.73 -32.65
CA LEU A 169 -9.11 31.14 -32.05
C LEU A 169 -9.12 31.05 -30.53
N ILE A 170 -10.19 31.57 -29.89
CA ILE A 170 -10.33 31.49 -28.42
C ILE A 170 -10.35 30.03 -27.97
N THR A 171 -11.10 29.19 -28.67
CA THR A 171 -11.18 27.75 -28.35
C THR A 171 -9.82 27.05 -28.49
N ILE A 172 -9.08 27.32 -29.58
CA ILE A 172 -7.73 26.76 -29.76
C ILE A 172 -6.82 27.18 -28.62
N PHE A 173 -6.86 28.45 -28.23
CA PHE A 173 -6.05 28.96 -27.14
C PHE A 173 -6.39 28.31 -25.81
N VAL A 174 -7.67 28.27 -25.43
CA VAL A 174 -8.14 27.67 -24.18
C VAL A 174 -7.81 26.17 -24.12
N MET A 175 -8.06 25.46 -25.21
CA MET A 175 -7.77 24.02 -25.28
C MET A 175 -6.26 23.72 -25.27
N TYR A 176 -5.45 24.58 -25.86
CA TYR A 176 -4.00 24.47 -25.79
C TYR A 176 -3.49 24.67 -24.34
N ASP A 177 -3.97 25.72 -23.68
CA ASP A 177 -3.61 26.01 -22.28
C ASP A 177 -4.04 24.88 -21.35
N TYR A 178 -5.26 24.37 -21.53
CA TYR A 178 -5.76 23.20 -20.81
C TYR A 178 -4.85 21.97 -21.02
N GLN A 179 -4.44 21.69 -22.26
CA GLN A 179 -3.55 20.58 -22.56
C GLN A 179 -2.18 20.74 -21.89
N CYS A 180 -1.61 21.93 -21.92
CA CYS A 180 -0.34 22.23 -21.25
C CYS A 180 -0.45 22.02 -19.73
N SER A 181 -1.55 22.46 -19.11
CA SER A 181 -1.81 22.26 -17.68
C SER A 181 -1.94 20.79 -17.32
N VAL A 182 -2.68 20.01 -18.12
CA VAL A 182 -2.83 18.56 -17.88
C VAL A 182 -1.49 17.83 -18.01
N LEU A 183 -0.68 18.17 -19.02
CA LEU A 183 0.65 17.57 -19.19
C LEU A 183 1.59 17.90 -18.02
N ALA A 184 1.58 19.16 -17.56
CA ALA A 184 2.37 19.57 -16.41
C ALA A 184 1.95 18.85 -15.13
N GLN A 185 0.64 18.66 -14.92
CA GLN A 185 0.12 17.93 -13.77
C GLN A 185 0.49 16.45 -13.79
N LEU A 186 0.55 15.83 -14.98
CA LEU A 186 0.98 14.44 -15.13
C LEU A 186 2.45 14.25 -14.81
N ASP A 187 3.33 15.13 -15.34
CA ASP A 187 4.76 15.11 -15.04
C ASP A 187 5.02 15.32 -13.53
N TYR A 188 4.27 16.24 -12.93
CA TYR A 188 4.33 16.46 -11.48
C TYR A 188 3.92 15.21 -10.69
N ASN A 189 2.81 14.56 -11.07
CA ASN A 189 2.34 13.34 -10.39
C ASN A 189 3.33 12.16 -10.56
N GLU A 190 3.95 12.00 -11.73
CA GLU A 190 4.97 10.99 -11.94
C GLU A 190 6.19 11.22 -11.03
N ARG A 191 6.67 12.46 -10.93
CA ARG A 191 7.77 12.83 -10.03
C ARG A 191 7.41 12.61 -8.57
N LEU A 192 6.20 13.00 -8.16
CA LEU A 192 5.72 12.79 -6.79
C LEU A 192 5.67 11.30 -6.45
N ASN A 193 5.11 10.47 -7.32
CA ASN A 193 5.05 9.02 -7.11
C ASN A 193 6.44 8.39 -7.02
N ALA A 194 7.38 8.81 -7.86
CA ALA A 194 8.76 8.35 -7.80
C ALA A 194 9.43 8.74 -6.47
N GLU A 195 9.19 9.97 -5.99
CA GLU A 195 9.74 10.44 -4.72
C GLU A 195 9.12 9.69 -3.53
N VAL A 196 7.79 9.50 -3.50
CA VAL A 196 7.10 8.72 -2.48
C VAL A 196 7.62 7.29 -2.43
N THR A 197 7.77 6.64 -3.60
CA THR A 197 8.32 5.28 -3.68
C THR A 197 9.74 5.21 -3.12
N ARG A 198 10.58 6.21 -3.45
CA ARG A 198 11.95 6.31 -2.93
C ARG A 198 11.97 6.46 -1.42
N GLN A 199 11.16 7.37 -0.87
CA GLN A 199 11.08 7.63 0.58
C GLN A 199 10.57 6.40 1.35
N THR A 200 9.55 5.73 0.81
CA THR A 200 9.03 4.49 1.41
C THR A 200 10.10 3.41 1.46
N ARG A 201 10.86 3.22 0.36
CA ARG A 201 11.96 2.27 0.33
C ARG A 201 13.03 2.58 1.38
N TYR A 202 13.45 3.86 1.48
CA TYR A 202 14.42 4.27 2.51
C TYR A 202 13.90 4.04 3.93
N ALA A 203 12.61 4.33 4.18
CA ALA A 203 12.01 4.10 5.49
C ALA A 203 12.00 2.61 5.86
N VAL A 204 11.63 1.73 4.94
CA VAL A 204 11.65 0.26 5.14
C VAL A 204 13.08 -0.24 5.35
N GLU A 205 14.05 0.16 4.53
CA GLU A 205 15.45 -0.23 4.67
C GLU A 205 16.01 0.21 6.03
N ARG A 206 15.65 1.41 6.47
CA ARG A 206 16.07 1.94 7.78
C ARG A 206 15.42 1.20 8.94
N ALA A 207 14.13 0.87 8.84
CA ALA A 207 13.42 0.09 9.85
C ALA A 207 14.05 -1.30 10.01
N ASN A 208 14.29 -2.02 8.90
CA ASN A 208 14.93 -3.33 8.90
C ASN A 208 16.38 -3.30 9.45
N LYS A 209 17.09 -2.17 9.22
CA LYS A 209 18.44 -2.00 9.78
C LYS A 209 18.40 -1.77 11.28
N LEU A 210 17.45 -0.99 11.78
CA LEU A 210 17.26 -0.75 13.21
C LEU A 210 16.88 -2.03 13.95
N GLU A 211 15.98 -2.83 13.37
CA GLU A 211 15.56 -4.11 13.94
C GLU A 211 16.76 -5.07 14.07
N ARG A 212 17.52 -5.25 12.99
CA ARG A 212 18.75 -6.06 13.04
C ARG A 212 19.75 -5.55 14.06
N PHE A 213 19.96 -4.24 14.13
CA PHE A 213 20.85 -3.65 15.11
C PHE A 213 20.36 -3.90 16.54
N SER A 214 19.07 -3.84 16.79
CA SER A 214 18.46 -4.18 18.09
C SER A 214 18.73 -5.64 18.47
N ASP A 215 18.50 -6.58 17.54
CA ASP A 215 18.78 -8.01 17.77
C ASP A 215 20.26 -8.26 18.04
N GLU A 216 21.18 -7.66 17.26
CA GLU A 216 22.63 -7.76 17.48
C GLU A 216 23.05 -7.20 18.85
N MET A 217 22.39 -6.14 19.32
CA MET A 217 22.63 -5.59 20.66
C MET A 217 22.19 -6.56 21.75
N VAL A 218 21.00 -7.15 21.65
CA VAL A 218 20.49 -8.15 22.59
C VAL A 218 21.44 -9.35 22.65
N GLU A 219 21.87 -9.89 21.52
CA GLU A 219 22.82 -10.98 21.46
C GLU A 219 24.19 -10.61 22.07
N THR A 220 24.66 -9.38 21.85
CA THR A 220 25.93 -8.90 22.40
C THR A 220 25.85 -8.77 23.92
N LEU A 221 24.72 -8.27 24.43
CA LEU A 221 24.47 -8.21 25.89
C LEU A 221 24.41 -9.60 26.48
N ALA A 222 23.72 -10.57 25.88
CA ALA A 222 23.69 -11.96 26.31
C ALA A 222 25.12 -12.57 26.40
N LYS A 223 25.93 -12.36 25.36
CA LYS A 223 27.36 -12.79 25.36
C LYS A 223 28.18 -12.15 26.48
N ALA A 224 27.93 -10.86 26.75
CA ALA A 224 28.64 -10.16 27.83
C ALA A 224 28.24 -10.67 29.22
N ILE A 225 26.98 -11.07 29.42
CA ILE A 225 26.47 -11.67 30.65
C ILE A 225 27.08 -13.07 30.83
N ASP A 226 27.00 -13.89 29.77
CA ASP A 226 27.59 -15.24 29.79
C ASP A 226 29.11 -15.20 30.10
N ALA A 227 29.84 -14.19 29.59
CA ALA A 227 31.26 -14.01 29.86
C ALA A 227 31.59 -13.65 31.34
N LYS A 228 30.62 -13.03 32.05
CA LYS A 228 30.77 -12.70 33.46
C LYS A 228 30.66 -13.91 34.38
N ASP A 229 29.81 -14.85 34.01
CA ASP A 229 29.64 -16.13 34.71
C ASP A 229 30.50 -17.21 34.01
N ARG A 230 31.58 -17.62 34.62
CA ARG A 230 32.55 -18.56 34.03
C ARG A 230 31.96 -19.91 33.60
N TYR A 231 30.75 -20.20 34.06
CA TYR A 231 30.07 -21.48 33.83
C TYR A 231 29.02 -21.44 32.72
N THR A 232 28.79 -20.26 32.15
CA THR A 232 27.63 -20.03 31.27
C THR A 232 27.98 -19.70 29.82
N ASN A 233 29.17 -20.09 29.32
CA ASN A 233 29.52 -19.82 27.94
C ASN A 233 28.47 -20.39 26.96
N GLY A 234 27.74 -19.50 26.27
CA GLY A 234 26.67 -19.83 25.32
C GLY A 234 25.36 -20.32 25.98
N HIS A 235 25.26 -20.24 27.32
CA HIS A 235 24.06 -20.62 28.06
C HIS A 235 22.82 -19.89 27.61
N SER A 236 22.85 -18.56 27.58
CA SER A 236 21.73 -17.74 27.18
C SER A 236 21.16 -18.11 25.78
N PHE A 237 22.07 -18.47 24.85
CA PHE A 237 21.67 -18.91 23.51
C PHE A 237 21.06 -20.31 23.51
N ARG A 238 21.58 -21.26 24.33
CA ARG A 238 20.98 -22.59 24.44
C ARG A 238 19.62 -22.53 25.10
N VAL A 239 19.47 -21.78 26.20
CA VAL A 239 18.18 -21.54 26.87
C VAL A 239 17.16 -20.94 25.91
N SER A 240 17.56 -19.92 25.15
CA SER A 240 16.70 -19.33 24.12
C SER A 240 16.29 -20.35 23.05
N GLY A 241 17.23 -21.20 22.61
CA GLY A 241 16.92 -22.27 21.64
C GLY A 241 15.89 -23.27 22.16
N TYR A 242 16.04 -23.71 23.41
CA TYR A 242 15.07 -24.62 24.05
C TYR A 242 13.71 -23.96 24.27
N ALA A 243 13.70 -22.72 24.74
CA ALA A 243 12.45 -21.96 24.92
C ALA A 243 11.67 -21.79 23.61
N VAL A 244 12.36 -21.43 22.52
CA VAL A 244 11.77 -21.34 21.17
C VAL A 244 11.22 -22.69 20.69
N ALA A 245 11.93 -23.80 20.95
CA ALA A 245 11.44 -25.12 20.58
C ALA A 245 10.13 -25.46 21.31
N ILE A 246 10.06 -25.21 22.63
CA ILE A 246 8.83 -25.39 23.42
C ILE A 246 7.67 -24.54 22.86
N ALA A 247 7.91 -23.28 22.56
CA ALA A 247 6.88 -22.38 22.04
C ALA A 247 6.33 -22.85 20.67
N ARG A 248 7.20 -23.31 19.78
CA ARG A 248 6.80 -23.87 18.48
C ARG A 248 6.02 -25.16 18.61
N GLU A 249 6.42 -26.06 19.50
CA GLU A 249 5.70 -27.29 19.81
C GLU A 249 4.27 -27.00 20.30
N LEU A 250 4.12 -25.95 21.08
CA LEU A 250 2.83 -25.46 21.57
C LEU A 250 2.01 -24.68 20.53
N GLY A 251 2.55 -24.46 19.33
CA GLY A 251 1.87 -23.76 18.23
C GLY A 251 1.74 -22.26 18.45
N TRP A 252 2.65 -21.62 19.18
CA TRP A 252 2.69 -20.16 19.33
C TRP A 252 2.96 -19.50 17.98
N ASP A 253 2.45 -18.28 17.78
CA ASP A 253 2.72 -17.56 16.54
C ASP A 253 4.19 -17.08 16.47
N GLU A 254 4.71 -16.82 15.27
CA GLU A 254 6.10 -16.43 15.07
C GLU A 254 6.47 -15.10 15.75
N ALA A 255 5.51 -14.19 15.98
CA ALA A 255 5.77 -12.96 16.71
C ALA A 255 5.98 -13.22 18.21
N GLU A 256 5.19 -14.11 18.81
CA GLU A 256 5.37 -14.57 20.19
C GLU A 256 6.68 -15.36 20.35
N VAL A 257 7.01 -16.24 19.39
CA VAL A 257 8.27 -17.00 19.35
C VAL A 257 9.48 -16.06 19.28
N ASP A 258 9.43 -15.02 18.42
CA ASP A 258 10.51 -14.04 18.32
C ASP A 258 10.63 -13.16 19.57
N ALA A 259 9.53 -12.83 20.22
CA ALA A 259 9.55 -12.13 21.51
C ALA A 259 10.22 -13.00 22.59
N LEU A 260 9.78 -14.25 22.73
CA LEU A 260 10.36 -15.20 23.68
C LEU A 260 11.85 -15.42 23.43
N ARG A 261 12.28 -15.50 22.15
CA ARG A 261 13.70 -15.62 21.78
C ARG A 261 14.53 -14.47 22.36
N ARG A 262 14.08 -13.22 22.17
CA ARG A 262 14.78 -12.04 22.70
C ARG A 262 14.74 -11.97 24.23
N GLU A 263 13.61 -12.27 24.83
CA GLU A 263 13.39 -12.20 26.28
C GLU A 263 14.24 -13.25 27.02
N SER A 264 14.31 -14.47 26.48
CA SER A 264 15.11 -15.54 27.06
C SER A 264 16.63 -15.28 27.02
N LEU A 265 17.12 -14.58 25.97
CA LEU A 265 18.52 -14.15 25.89
C LEU A 265 18.91 -13.20 27.03
N LEU A 266 17.98 -12.44 27.58
CA LEU A 266 18.20 -11.43 28.60
C LEU A 266 17.74 -11.86 30.00
N HIS A 267 17.30 -13.13 30.20
CA HIS A 267 16.77 -13.58 31.49
C HIS A 267 17.74 -13.34 32.66
N ASP A 268 19.01 -13.49 32.43
CA ASP A 268 20.10 -13.38 33.37
C ASP A 268 20.81 -12.01 33.40
N ILE A 269 20.29 -10.98 32.72
CA ILE A 269 20.97 -9.67 32.59
C ILE A 269 21.33 -9.06 33.96
N GLY A 270 20.55 -9.33 34.97
CA GLY A 270 20.78 -8.81 36.31
C GLY A 270 22.04 -9.37 37.02
N LYS A 271 22.65 -10.45 36.50
CA LYS A 271 23.94 -10.94 36.99
C LYS A 271 25.04 -9.87 36.88
N ILE A 272 24.85 -8.85 36.03
CA ILE A 272 25.78 -7.71 35.95
C ILE A 272 25.91 -6.96 37.29
N GLY A 273 24.85 -6.94 38.10
CA GLY A 273 24.85 -6.33 39.43
C GLY A 273 25.34 -7.21 40.56
N VAL A 274 25.58 -8.51 40.31
CA VAL A 274 26.07 -9.44 41.34
C VAL A 274 27.61 -9.38 41.37
N PRO A 275 28.25 -9.29 42.57
CA PRO A 275 29.73 -9.30 42.68
C PRO A 275 30.33 -10.59 42.15
N ASP A 276 31.43 -10.51 41.37
CA ASP A 276 32.11 -11.66 40.75
C ASP A 276 32.59 -12.67 41.76
N ALA A 277 33.01 -12.21 42.96
CA ALA A 277 33.47 -13.06 44.04
C ALA A 277 32.37 -14.00 44.59
N MET A 278 31.11 -13.61 44.47
CA MET A 278 29.94 -14.41 44.86
C MET A 278 29.49 -15.31 43.72
N LEU A 279 29.39 -14.74 42.53
CA LEU A 279 28.92 -15.45 41.33
C LEU A 279 29.86 -16.64 40.99
N ASN A 280 31.16 -16.41 41.09
CA ASN A 280 32.19 -17.40 40.76
C ASN A 280 32.83 -18.09 41.99
N LYS A 281 32.18 -18.09 43.16
CA LYS A 281 32.69 -18.65 44.37
C LYS A 281 32.85 -20.17 44.28
N PRO A 282 34.06 -20.71 44.51
CA PRO A 282 34.23 -22.14 44.59
C PRO A 282 33.66 -22.68 45.91
N GLY A 283 32.59 -23.47 45.86
CA GLY A 283 32.03 -24.17 47.00
C GLY A 283 30.60 -23.72 47.37
N LYS A 284 30.16 -24.13 48.58
CA LYS A 284 28.76 -23.82 49.02
C LYS A 284 28.62 -22.35 49.39
N LEU A 285 27.53 -21.77 48.97
CA LEU A 285 27.15 -20.41 49.32
C LEU A 285 26.55 -20.37 50.74
N THR A 286 26.83 -19.32 51.46
CA THR A 286 26.09 -18.98 52.69
C THR A 286 24.72 -18.45 52.33
N GLY A 287 23.78 -18.37 53.29
CA GLY A 287 22.43 -17.84 53.04
C GLY A 287 22.44 -16.37 52.53
N VAL A 288 23.38 -15.54 53.01
CA VAL A 288 23.53 -14.15 52.55
C VAL A 288 24.06 -14.08 51.13
N GLU A 289 25.07 -14.90 50.80
CA GLU A 289 25.61 -14.96 49.44
C GLU A 289 24.58 -15.48 48.42
N TYR A 290 23.79 -16.48 48.83
CA TYR A 290 22.69 -16.99 48.01
C TYR A 290 21.63 -15.94 47.77
N ALA A 291 21.20 -15.21 48.81
CA ALA A 291 20.25 -14.09 48.66
C ALA A 291 20.81 -12.99 47.74
N THR A 292 22.11 -12.71 47.77
CA THR A 292 22.76 -11.77 46.87
C THR A 292 22.71 -12.26 45.41
N ILE A 293 22.90 -13.56 45.17
CA ILE A 293 22.75 -14.11 43.80
C ILE A 293 21.31 -14.05 43.37
N GLN A 294 20.32 -14.37 44.22
CA GLN A 294 18.91 -14.28 43.90
C GLN A 294 18.47 -12.86 43.48
N SER A 295 19.14 -11.82 44.01
CA SER A 295 18.81 -10.43 43.66
C SER A 295 18.99 -10.10 42.14
N HIS A 296 19.69 -10.97 41.38
CA HIS A 296 19.82 -10.75 39.93
C HIS A 296 18.45 -10.66 39.24
N ALA A 297 17.44 -11.38 39.71
CA ALA A 297 16.11 -11.33 39.16
C ALA A 297 15.47 -9.90 39.26
N GLU A 298 15.56 -9.26 40.43
CA GLU A 298 15.05 -7.89 40.64
C GLU A 298 15.96 -6.85 39.96
N ILE A 299 17.27 -7.05 39.94
CA ILE A 299 18.22 -6.19 39.22
C ILE A 299 17.93 -6.25 37.72
N GLY A 300 17.70 -7.44 37.18
CA GLY A 300 17.36 -7.64 35.76
C GLY A 300 16.08 -6.91 35.37
N GLU A 301 15.02 -7.04 36.17
CA GLU A 301 13.80 -6.24 35.99
C GLU A 301 14.11 -4.74 36.00
N THR A 302 14.91 -4.27 36.95
CA THR A 302 15.25 -2.84 37.08
C THR A 302 16.01 -2.31 35.88
N ILE A 303 16.93 -3.10 35.33
CA ILE A 303 17.72 -2.72 34.14
C ILE A 303 16.86 -2.60 32.90
N LEU A 304 15.91 -3.52 32.72
CA LEU A 304 15.08 -3.61 31.49
C LEU A 304 13.80 -2.77 31.59
N ARG A 305 13.32 -2.47 32.76
CA ARG A 305 12.09 -1.72 32.98
C ARG A 305 12.18 -0.32 32.38
N GLY A 306 11.16 0.07 31.61
CA GLY A 306 11.04 1.41 30.99
C GLY A 306 11.79 1.55 29.68
N MET A 307 12.41 0.49 29.17
CA MET A 307 12.88 0.45 27.80
C MET A 307 11.77 -0.04 26.88
N GLU A 308 11.40 0.79 25.93
CA GLU A 308 10.33 0.48 24.98
C GLU A 308 10.60 -0.86 24.26
N GLY A 309 9.65 -1.79 24.30
CA GLY A 309 9.77 -3.12 23.68
C GLY A 309 10.50 -4.18 24.50
N LEU A 310 10.97 -3.89 25.74
CA LEU A 310 11.64 -4.85 26.63
C LEU A 310 10.85 -5.20 27.90
N ASP A 311 9.58 -4.80 27.97
CA ASP A 311 8.73 -5.09 29.14
C ASP A 311 8.59 -6.60 29.40
N GLY A 312 8.47 -7.41 28.33
CA GLY A 312 8.43 -8.86 28.42
C GLY A 312 9.76 -9.44 28.95
N ALA A 313 10.89 -8.94 28.46
CA ALA A 313 12.21 -9.33 28.93
C ALA A 313 12.40 -8.98 30.42
N ALA A 314 11.90 -7.82 30.86
CA ALA A 314 11.92 -7.43 32.27
C ALA A 314 11.11 -8.42 33.14
N GLN A 315 9.95 -8.87 32.68
CA GLN A 315 9.14 -9.87 33.37
C GLN A 315 9.82 -11.24 33.42
N VAL A 316 10.40 -11.67 32.30
CA VAL A 316 11.17 -12.94 32.25
C VAL A 316 12.37 -12.88 33.18
N ALA A 317 13.17 -11.81 33.13
CA ALA A 317 14.31 -11.64 34.02
C ALA A 317 13.91 -11.68 35.51
N LYS A 318 12.75 -11.08 35.87
CA LYS A 318 12.25 -11.14 37.24
C LYS A 318 11.74 -12.51 37.63
N CYS A 319 11.00 -13.22 36.76
CA CYS A 319 10.12 -14.32 37.14
C CYS A 319 10.63 -15.71 36.70
N HIS A 320 11.75 -15.84 36.00
CA HIS A 320 12.23 -17.15 35.51
C HIS A 320 12.67 -18.12 36.64
N HIS A 321 12.83 -17.62 37.87
CA HIS A 321 13.07 -18.43 39.06
C HIS A 321 11.83 -18.59 39.96
N GLU A 322 10.69 -18.11 39.52
CA GLU A 322 9.43 -18.45 40.18
C GLU A 322 9.10 -19.92 39.95
N ARG A 323 8.48 -20.54 40.93
CA ARG A 323 8.07 -21.95 40.87
C ARG A 323 6.54 -22.05 40.73
N TYR A 324 6.10 -22.99 39.97
CA TYR A 324 4.68 -23.20 39.74
C TYR A 324 3.91 -23.45 41.08
N ASP A 325 4.58 -24.05 42.10
CA ASP A 325 4.07 -24.29 43.46
C ASP A 325 4.11 -23.05 44.38
N GLY A 326 4.67 -21.92 43.95
CA GLY A 326 4.77 -20.68 44.68
C GLY A 326 5.92 -20.59 45.69
N HIS A 327 6.86 -21.56 45.68
CA HIS A 327 8.03 -21.56 46.54
C HIS A 327 9.29 -20.97 45.86
N GLY A 328 9.09 -20.25 44.74
CA GLY A 328 10.12 -19.56 44.00
C GLY A 328 10.46 -18.17 44.53
N TYR A 329 11.24 -17.41 43.77
CA TYR A 329 11.65 -16.06 44.09
C TYR A 329 11.63 -15.19 42.83
N PRO A 330 11.55 -13.84 42.95
CA PRO A 330 11.59 -13.02 44.17
C PRO A 330 10.21 -12.80 44.84
N ALA A 331 9.11 -12.96 44.07
CA ALA A 331 7.76 -12.56 44.53
C ALA A 331 6.96 -13.75 45.09
N GLY A 332 7.35 -15.00 44.89
CA GLY A 332 6.62 -16.21 45.27
C GLY A 332 5.30 -16.37 44.47
N LEU A 333 5.31 -16.01 43.23
CA LEU A 333 4.17 -16.18 42.31
C LEU A 333 3.91 -17.67 42.06
N SER A 334 2.65 -18.07 41.90
CA SER A 334 2.27 -19.46 41.69
C SER A 334 1.34 -19.64 40.47
N GLY A 335 1.44 -20.80 39.85
CA GLY A 335 0.56 -21.19 38.75
C GLY A 335 0.58 -20.17 37.60
N GLN A 336 -0.60 -19.78 37.16
CA GLN A 336 -0.78 -18.86 36.04
C GLN A 336 -0.47 -17.38 36.35
N ALA A 337 -0.19 -17.05 37.62
CA ALA A 337 0.29 -15.71 37.99
C ALA A 337 1.74 -15.48 37.50
N ILE A 338 2.49 -16.55 37.23
CA ILE A 338 3.81 -16.46 36.59
C ILE A 338 3.61 -16.20 35.09
N PRO A 339 4.28 -15.19 34.50
CA PRO A 339 4.19 -14.90 33.06
C PRO A 339 4.50 -16.14 32.20
N PRO A 340 3.77 -16.37 31.08
CA PRO A 340 3.94 -17.56 30.25
C PRO A 340 5.40 -17.77 29.79
N HIS A 341 6.03 -16.72 29.28
CA HIS A 341 7.43 -16.78 28.83
C HIS A 341 8.39 -17.15 29.96
N ALA A 342 8.20 -16.62 31.16
CA ALA A 342 9.01 -16.97 32.32
C ALA A 342 8.87 -18.45 32.73
N ARG A 343 7.67 -19.04 32.62
CA ARG A 343 7.43 -20.47 32.86
C ARG A 343 8.15 -21.36 31.86
N VAL A 344 8.19 -20.95 30.58
CA VAL A 344 8.92 -21.65 29.53
C VAL A 344 10.44 -21.55 29.76
N VAL A 345 10.93 -20.32 30.03
CA VAL A 345 12.36 -20.08 30.28
C VAL A 345 12.86 -20.85 31.53
N ALA A 346 12.04 -20.95 32.57
CA ALA A 346 12.39 -21.73 33.76
C ALA A 346 12.69 -23.21 33.48
N ILE A 347 11.97 -23.84 32.55
CA ILE A 347 12.21 -25.21 32.09
C ILE A 347 13.52 -25.29 31.30
N ALA A 348 13.68 -24.37 30.34
CA ALA A 348 14.85 -24.32 29.47
C ALA A 348 16.15 -24.07 30.25
N ASP A 349 16.13 -23.14 31.23
CA ASP A 349 17.24 -22.82 32.10
C ASP A 349 17.63 -24.04 32.98
N ALA A 350 16.63 -24.63 33.65
CA ALA A 350 16.88 -25.81 34.47
C ALA A 350 17.43 -26.98 33.67
N TYR A 351 16.93 -27.21 32.45
CA TYR A 351 17.47 -28.24 31.57
C TYR A 351 18.93 -27.96 31.19
N ASP A 352 19.25 -26.74 30.72
CA ASP A 352 20.61 -26.37 30.38
C ASP A 352 21.55 -26.50 31.55
N ALA A 353 21.09 -26.10 32.75
CA ALA A 353 21.88 -26.27 33.99
C ALA A 353 22.17 -27.72 34.34
N MET A 354 21.31 -28.67 33.99
CA MET A 354 21.54 -30.12 34.22
C MET A 354 22.33 -30.78 33.10
N HIS A 355 22.14 -30.33 31.86
CA HIS A 355 22.72 -30.91 30.65
C HIS A 355 24.16 -30.41 30.39
N SER A 356 24.59 -29.30 31.01
CA SER A 356 25.91 -28.70 30.82
C SER A 356 26.90 -29.15 31.92
N ASP A 357 28.18 -29.32 31.54
CA ASP A 357 29.25 -29.54 32.48
C ASP A 357 29.51 -28.29 33.31
N ARG A 358 29.53 -28.43 34.63
CA ARG A 358 29.92 -27.36 35.57
C ARG A 358 31.18 -27.76 36.31
N THR A 359 31.98 -26.81 36.76
CA THR A 359 33.29 -27.05 37.38
C THR A 359 33.25 -28.03 38.57
N TYR A 360 32.10 -28.15 39.20
CA TYR A 360 31.91 -29.02 40.38
C TYR A 360 31.04 -30.23 40.10
N ARG A 361 30.48 -30.37 38.88
CA ARG A 361 29.54 -31.42 38.54
C ARG A 361 29.57 -31.67 37.04
N LEU A 362 29.84 -32.91 36.66
CA LEU A 362 29.61 -33.38 35.29
C LEU A 362 28.11 -33.30 34.97
N ARG A 363 27.79 -33.17 33.70
CA ARG A 363 26.41 -33.23 33.20
C ARG A 363 25.70 -34.47 33.74
N LEU A 364 24.44 -34.36 34.05
CA LEU A 364 23.62 -35.52 34.39
C LEU A 364 23.38 -36.39 33.16
N SER A 365 23.15 -37.70 33.39
CA SER A 365 22.67 -38.54 32.29
C SER A 365 21.25 -38.11 31.87
N ASP A 366 20.91 -38.30 30.62
CA ASP A 366 19.60 -37.91 30.07
C ASP A 366 18.46 -38.56 30.85
N ARG A 367 18.64 -39.80 31.29
CA ARG A 367 17.69 -40.49 32.19
C ARG A 367 17.53 -39.73 33.53
N ALA A 368 18.61 -39.31 34.15
CA ALA A 368 18.54 -38.60 35.43
C ALA A 368 17.91 -37.20 35.28
N ILE A 369 18.16 -36.50 34.14
CA ILE A 369 17.52 -35.23 33.81
C ILE A 369 16.01 -35.43 33.67
N ARG A 370 15.60 -36.47 32.94
CA ARG A 370 14.19 -36.77 32.74
C ARG A 370 13.49 -37.06 34.07
N GLU A 371 14.05 -37.95 34.90
CA GLU A 371 13.49 -38.29 36.21
C GLU A 371 13.35 -37.04 37.11
N GLU A 372 14.29 -36.08 37.01
CA GLU A 372 14.28 -34.82 37.75
C GLU A 372 13.12 -33.89 37.23
N LEU A 373 13.04 -33.72 35.93
CA LEU A 373 11.99 -32.91 35.30
C LEU A 373 10.58 -33.45 35.61
N GLU A 374 10.37 -34.75 35.50
CA GLU A 374 9.12 -35.42 35.82
C GLU A 374 8.74 -35.27 37.32
N ARG A 375 9.73 -35.34 38.22
CA ARG A 375 9.52 -35.17 39.65
C ARG A 375 9.09 -33.76 40.00
N GLU A 376 9.57 -32.76 39.28
CA GLU A 376 9.26 -31.35 39.50
C GLU A 376 8.02 -30.86 38.69
N ARG A 377 7.36 -31.76 37.98
CA ARG A 377 6.09 -31.48 37.26
C ARG A 377 4.99 -31.01 38.20
N GLY A 378 4.43 -29.85 37.96
CA GLY A 378 3.42 -29.22 38.81
C GLY A 378 3.95 -28.66 40.13
N ARG A 379 5.27 -28.74 40.35
CA ARG A 379 6.00 -28.14 41.48
C ARG A 379 6.84 -26.95 41.01
N GLN A 380 7.99 -27.23 40.44
CA GLN A 380 8.81 -26.19 39.85
C GLN A 380 8.26 -25.73 38.50
N PHE A 381 7.81 -26.68 37.68
CA PHE A 381 7.48 -26.45 36.29
C PHE A 381 5.96 -26.52 36.01
N ASP A 382 5.50 -25.68 35.10
CA ASP A 382 4.16 -25.77 34.55
C ASP A 382 3.99 -27.09 33.78
N PRO A 383 2.97 -27.91 34.12
CA PRO A 383 2.76 -29.21 33.49
C PRO A 383 2.59 -29.13 31.97
N ILE A 384 1.93 -28.11 31.45
CA ILE A 384 1.65 -27.97 30.02
C ILE A 384 2.95 -27.77 29.24
N TYR A 385 3.77 -26.83 29.69
CA TYR A 385 5.04 -26.48 29.04
C TYR A 385 6.10 -27.58 29.21
N LEU A 386 6.08 -28.24 30.37
CA LEU A 386 6.97 -29.36 30.60
C LEU A 386 6.60 -30.55 29.73
N ASP A 387 5.34 -30.87 29.55
CA ASP A 387 4.92 -32.02 28.74
C ASP A 387 5.36 -31.81 27.28
N ALA A 388 5.18 -30.61 26.72
CA ALA A 388 5.69 -30.26 25.38
C ALA A 388 7.23 -30.40 25.30
N PHE A 389 7.96 -29.97 26.34
CA PHE A 389 9.39 -30.13 26.36
C PHE A 389 9.83 -31.59 26.41
N LEU A 390 9.16 -32.45 27.18
CA LEU A 390 9.43 -33.88 27.25
C LEU A 390 9.15 -34.59 25.91
N GLU A 391 8.14 -34.19 25.17
CA GLU A 391 7.87 -34.68 23.81
C GLU A 391 9.02 -34.33 22.85
N LEU A 392 9.55 -33.10 22.92
CA LEU A 392 10.74 -32.68 22.17
C LEU A 392 12.01 -33.46 22.52
N LEU A 393 12.20 -33.83 23.80
CA LEU A 393 13.30 -34.70 24.22
C LEU A 393 13.15 -36.12 23.64
N ASP A 394 11.93 -36.65 23.63
CA ASP A 394 11.65 -37.99 23.13
C ASP A 394 11.78 -38.09 21.60
N SER A 395 11.44 -37.03 20.89
CA SER A 395 11.62 -36.95 19.43
C SER A 395 13.09 -36.82 18.99
N GLY A 396 13.99 -36.43 19.90
CA GLY A 396 15.39 -36.15 19.60
C GLY A 396 15.60 -34.84 18.83
N GLU A 397 14.59 -33.99 18.74
CA GLU A 397 14.68 -32.71 17.98
C GLU A 397 15.63 -31.69 18.64
N LEU A 398 15.84 -31.80 19.95
CA LEU A 398 16.75 -30.94 20.71
C LEU A 398 18.23 -31.31 20.60
N ASN A 399 18.53 -32.52 20.08
CA ASN A 399 19.91 -32.94 19.92
C ASN A 399 20.63 -32.15 18.84
N SER A 400 21.85 -31.69 19.10
CA SER A 400 22.65 -31.00 18.10
C SER A 400 22.91 -31.90 16.87
N PRO A 401 23.16 -31.33 15.66
CA PRO A 401 23.53 -32.14 14.50
C PRO A 401 24.73 -33.07 14.71
N GLU A 402 25.60 -32.72 15.65
CA GLU A 402 26.78 -33.54 16.03
C GLU A 402 26.40 -34.69 16.97
N GLU A 403 25.44 -34.48 17.88
CA GLU A 403 24.91 -35.52 18.77
C GLU A 403 24.08 -36.54 18.00
N ARG A 404 23.20 -36.06 17.06
CA ARG A 404 22.44 -36.93 16.15
C ARG A 404 23.33 -37.84 15.27
N ARG A 405 24.55 -37.40 14.94
CA ARG A 405 25.55 -38.22 14.18
C ARG A 405 26.26 -39.27 15.01
N LYS A 406 26.27 -39.15 16.34
CA LYS A 406 26.90 -40.14 17.22
C LYS A 406 25.96 -41.27 17.65
N GLU A 407 24.63 -41.04 17.53
CA GLU A 407 23.60 -42.03 17.86
C GLU A 407 23.13 -42.84 16.64
N ALA A 408 23.48 -42.43 15.40
CA ALA A 408 23.22 -43.13 14.16
C ALA A 408 24.41 -43.97 13.72
#